data_8e1fedac95a0825f1d034cb250a02de0
#
_entry.id   8e1fedac95a0825f1d034cb250a02de0
#
_cell.length_a   1.000
_cell.length_b   1.000
_cell.length_c   1.000
_cell.angle_alpha   90.00
_cell.angle_beta   90.00
_cell.angle_gamma   90.00
#
_symmetry.space_group_name_H-M   'P 1'
#
loop_
_entity.id
_entity.type
_entity.pdbx_description
1 polymer ?
#
loop_
_entity_poly.entity_id
_entity_poly.type
_entity_poly.pdbx_seq_one_letter_code
_entity_poly.pdbx_strand_id
1 'polypeptide(L)'
;LLFQRQKRFHLKDKGKMINIDTAIEAIVAREILDSRGRPTIEAEVHLLNGAVGLAQVPSGASTGTFEAHELRDGEKGRYGGKGVLKAVQNVKEALAPKLINMDALNQELIDRTMIALDGSANKSNLGANAILAVSLATAKAGAESLGIPLYRYLGGPLANLLPVPLMNVINGGAHASNNVDFQEFMIVPIGASSFREALRWGAEVFATLSKVLDDKGLLTGVGDEGGFAPNLESNQVALELLVAAIEKAGYKPGEEVALALDVAASEFYKEGQYVYDGKPHSPVEFIDYLGQLVDQYPIVSIEDGLHEEDWQNWQLLTEKIGSRTQLVGDDLFVTNATRLQKGIEQKSANAILIKLNQIGSLTETLETIDLATRNGFRSVISHRSGETEDTTIADLAVATRAGQIKTGSLCRSERVAKYNRLLRIEDELGDRAVYAGTVGMGPK
;
A
#
# COMPACT_ATOMS: atom_id res chain seq x y z
N LEU A 1 -34.55 31.32 9.41
CA LEU A 1 -35.02 32.05 8.24
C LEU A 1 -33.83 32.68 7.54
N LEU A 2 -33.22 31.98 6.58
CA LEU A 2 -32.39 32.59 5.51
C LEU A 2 -32.20 31.50 4.42
N PHE A 3 -33.19 31.40 3.55
CA PHE A 3 -33.04 30.77 2.25
C PHE A 3 -32.20 31.70 1.38
N GLN A 4 -30.88 31.49 1.28
CA GLN A 4 -30.12 32.08 0.20
C GLN A 4 -30.35 31.23 -1.05
N ARG A 5 -30.97 31.83 -2.06
CA ARG A 5 -31.13 31.30 -3.40
C ARG A 5 -29.75 31.03 -3.99
N GLN A 6 -29.43 29.75 -4.18
CA GLN A 6 -28.33 29.32 -5.05
C GLN A 6 -28.56 29.84 -6.47
N LYS A 7 -27.77 30.83 -6.88
CA LYS A 7 -27.69 31.21 -8.29
C LYS A 7 -26.89 30.14 -9.02
N ARG A 8 -27.56 29.27 -9.73
CA ARG A 8 -26.91 28.36 -10.69
C ARG A 8 -26.35 29.20 -11.84
N PHE A 9 -25.05 29.37 -11.90
CA PHE A 9 -24.36 29.93 -13.05
C PHE A 9 -23.97 28.78 -13.99
N HIS A 10 -24.45 28.83 -15.22
CA HIS A 10 -24.04 27.95 -16.30
C HIS A 10 -23.10 28.74 -17.20
N LEU A 11 -21.80 28.51 -17.12
CA LEU A 11 -20.85 29.00 -18.10
C LEU A 11 -20.80 28.01 -19.28
N LYS A 12 -21.00 28.50 -20.49
CA LYS A 12 -20.76 27.75 -21.72
C LYS A 12 -19.36 28.07 -22.22
N ASP A 13 -18.44 27.16 -22.06
CA ASP A 13 -17.19 27.18 -22.81
C ASP A 13 -17.21 26.04 -23.85
N LYS A 14 -17.13 26.44 -25.14
CA LYS A 14 -17.02 25.54 -26.31
C LYS A 14 -18.00 24.35 -26.35
N GLY A 15 -19.25 24.55 -25.87
CA GLY A 15 -20.33 23.58 -26.03
C GLY A 15 -20.39 22.46 -25.03
N LYS A 16 -19.52 22.40 -24.01
CA LYS A 16 -19.66 21.51 -22.84
C LYS A 16 -20.36 22.24 -21.71
N MET A 17 -21.38 21.62 -21.10
CA MET A 17 -21.90 22.06 -19.80
C MET A 17 -20.88 21.70 -18.74
N ILE A 18 -20.23 22.67 -18.15
CA ILE A 18 -19.40 22.50 -16.96
C ILE A 18 -20.36 22.41 -15.79
N ASN A 19 -20.31 21.36 -14.99
CA ASN A 19 -21.04 21.27 -13.74
C ASN A 19 -20.30 22.13 -12.72
N ILE A 20 -20.74 23.40 -12.60
CA ILE A 20 -20.08 24.42 -11.76
C ILE A 20 -20.12 24.01 -10.27
N ASP A 21 -21.11 23.21 -9.87
CA ASP A 21 -21.30 22.81 -8.47
C ASP A 21 -20.16 21.92 -7.94
N THR A 22 -19.46 21.19 -8.82
CA THR A 22 -18.31 20.32 -8.48
C THR A 22 -16.93 20.94 -8.78
N ALA A 23 -16.92 22.22 -9.13
CA ALA A 23 -15.66 22.94 -9.34
C ALA A 23 -14.91 23.14 -8.02
N ILE A 24 -13.59 23.06 -8.08
CA ILE A 24 -12.70 23.33 -6.94
C ILE A 24 -12.75 24.79 -6.59
N GLU A 25 -13.18 25.11 -5.36
CA GLU A 25 -13.24 26.46 -4.79
C GLU A 25 -11.95 26.82 -4.08
N ALA A 26 -11.40 25.88 -3.28
CA ALA A 26 -10.19 26.11 -2.50
C ALA A 26 -9.41 24.80 -2.31
N ILE A 27 -8.09 24.94 -2.18
CA ILE A 27 -7.19 23.85 -1.75
C ILE A 27 -6.36 24.36 -0.58
N VAL A 28 -6.42 23.62 0.54
CA VAL A 28 -5.67 23.90 1.75
C VAL A 28 -4.67 22.76 1.97
N ALA A 29 -3.45 23.07 2.41
CA ALA A 29 -2.47 22.08 2.79
C ALA A 29 -1.77 22.45 4.08
N ARG A 30 -1.37 21.41 4.84
CA ARG A 30 -0.62 21.56 6.09
C ARG A 30 0.35 20.43 6.32
N GLU A 31 1.35 20.69 7.14
CA GLU A 31 2.23 19.66 7.67
C GLU A 31 1.55 19.00 8.88
N ILE A 32 1.56 17.66 8.90
CA ILE A 32 1.08 16.83 10.01
C ILE A 32 2.18 15.82 10.40
N LEU A 33 1.95 14.98 11.41
CA LEU A 33 2.88 13.91 11.78
C LEU A 33 2.36 12.54 11.34
N ASP A 34 3.26 11.71 10.86
CA ASP A 34 3.02 10.30 10.59
C ASP A 34 3.12 9.44 11.88
N SER A 35 2.87 8.14 11.77
CA SER A 35 2.92 7.16 12.87
C SER A 35 4.30 7.02 13.52
N ARG A 36 5.36 7.54 12.90
CA ARG A 36 6.74 7.57 13.41
C ARG A 36 7.10 8.93 14.01
N GLY A 37 6.14 9.86 14.13
CA GLY A 37 6.38 11.25 14.56
C GLY A 37 7.20 12.07 13.57
N ARG A 38 7.20 11.68 12.29
CA ARG A 38 7.87 12.42 11.20
C ARG A 38 6.86 13.27 10.45
N PRO A 39 7.26 14.46 9.96
CA PRO A 39 6.37 15.29 9.16
C PRO A 39 5.92 14.60 7.87
N THR A 40 4.66 14.79 7.54
CA THR A 40 4.08 14.48 6.23
C THR A 40 3.03 15.54 5.87
N ILE A 41 2.43 15.43 4.68
CA ILE A 41 1.50 16.41 4.15
C ILE A 41 0.05 15.92 4.21
N GLU A 42 -0.85 16.83 4.59
CA GLU A 42 -2.29 16.70 4.47
C GLU A 42 -2.81 17.80 3.53
N ALA A 43 -3.75 17.45 2.65
CA ALA A 43 -4.47 18.42 1.82
C ALA A 43 -5.99 18.28 1.96
N GLU A 44 -6.68 19.39 1.85
CA GLU A 44 -8.14 19.49 1.72
C GLU A 44 -8.48 20.14 0.38
N VAL A 45 -9.46 19.58 -0.31
CA VAL A 45 -10.05 20.14 -1.52
C VAL A 45 -11.51 20.47 -1.22
N HIS A 46 -11.86 21.74 -1.36
CA HIS A 46 -13.21 22.28 -1.14
C HIS A 46 -13.88 22.56 -2.47
N LEU A 47 -15.13 22.12 -2.64
CA LEU A 47 -15.91 22.32 -3.86
C LEU A 47 -16.99 23.38 -3.67
N LEU A 48 -17.41 24.03 -4.74
CA LEU A 48 -18.45 25.08 -4.72
C LEU A 48 -19.79 24.59 -4.14
N ASN A 49 -20.10 23.31 -4.19
CA ASN A 49 -21.29 22.74 -3.57
C ASN A 49 -21.15 22.48 -2.06
N GLY A 50 -19.99 22.76 -1.48
CA GLY A 50 -19.68 22.58 -0.07
C GLY A 50 -19.09 21.22 0.29
N ALA A 51 -18.91 20.30 -0.67
CA ALA A 51 -18.22 19.04 -0.43
C ALA A 51 -16.73 19.28 -0.15
N VAL A 52 -16.16 18.48 0.76
CA VAL A 52 -14.75 18.58 1.17
C VAL A 52 -14.10 17.20 1.14
N GLY A 53 -12.99 17.07 0.46
CA GLY A 53 -12.15 15.87 0.52
C GLY A 53 -10.86 16.15 1.26
N LEU A 54 -10.50 15.29 2.21
CA LEU A 54 -9.27 15.36 2.99
C LEU A 54 -8.42 14.13 2.74
N ALA A 55 -7.13 14.32 2.47
CA ALA A 55 -6.18 13.23 2.28
C ALA A 55 -4.85 13.49 2.97
N GLN A 56 -4.27 12.42 3.51
CA GLN A 56 -2.98 12.42 4.17
C GLN A 56 -2.05 11.43 3.44
N VAL A 57 -0.80 11.82 3.21
CA VAL A 57 0.15 11.03 2.43
C VAL A 57 1.07 10.23 3.35
N PRO A 58 1.21 8.90 3.14
CA PRO A 58 2.17 8.09 3.89
C PRO A 58 3.62 8.33 3.42
N SER A 59 4.60 7.84 4.22
CA SER A 59 6.02 7.95 3.93
C SER A 59 6.77 6.63 4.21
N GLY A 60 7.65 6.20 3.30
CA GLY A 60 8.46 4.99 3.48
C GLY A 60 9.62 5.13 4.48
N ALA A 61 10.08 4.01 5.05
CA ALA A 61 11.38 3.91 5.73
C ALA A 61 12.46 3.45 4.75
N SER A 62 12.26 2.32 4.11
CA SER A 62 12.95 1.88 2.91
C SER A 62 12.24 2.47 1.69
N THR A 63 13.01 2.83 0.66
CA THR A 63 12.48 3.40 -0.58
C THR A 63 13.23 2.81 -1.77
N GLY A 64 12.50 2.28 -2.75
CA GLY A 64 13.08 1.84 -4.01
C GLY A 64 13.73 3.00 -4.77
N THR A 65 14.84 2.73 -5.44
CA THR A 65 15.64 3.75 -6.15
C THR A 65 14.81 4.54 -7.18
N PHE A 66 13.77 3.93 -7.73
CA PHE A 66 12.98 4.48 -8.83
C PHE A 66 11.63 5.06 -8.39
N GLU A 67 11.38 5.21 -7.08
CA GLU A 67 10.17 5.86 -6.57
C GLU A 67 10.09 7.33 -7.00
N ALA A 68 8.87 7.84 -7.13
CA ALA A 68 8.64 9.26 -7.27
C ALA A 68 9.15 10.03 -6.04
N HIS A 69 9.65 11.25 -6.27
CA HIS A 69 10.39 12.00 -5.26
C HIS A 69 9.49 12.57 -4.16
N GLU A 70 9.67 12.11 -2.92
CA GLU A 70 9.11 12.74 -1.73
C GLU A 70 9.90 14.00 -1.40
N LEU A 71 9.29 15.18 -1.57
CA LEU A 71 9.97 16.45 -1.33
C LEU A 71 10.07 16.73 0.16
N ARG A 72 11.31 16.87 0.65
CA ARG A 72 11.68 17.24 2.02
C ARG A 72 12.38 18.58 2.04
N ASP A 73 12.25 19.32 3.16
CA ASP A 73 12.82 20.67 3.28
C ASP A 73 14.34 20.69 3.29
N GLY A 74 14.98 19.64 3.87
CA GLY A 74 16.44 19.53 3.99
C GLY A 74 17.07 20.43 5.06
N GLU A 75 16.28 21.25 5.76
CA GLU A 75 16.74 22.15 6.82
C GLU A 75 16.98 21.37 8.12
N LYS A 76 18.24 21.12 8.46
CA LYS A 76 18.63 20.28 9.61
C LYS A 76 18.12 20.78 10.96
N GLY A 77 17.92 22.09 11.11
CA GLY A 77 17.41 22.72 12.34
C GLY A 77 15.95 22.44 12.65
N ARG A 78 15.19 21.89 11.66
CA ARG A 78 13.78 21.59 11.77
C ARG A 78 13.51 20.14 11.38
N TYR A 79 12.98 19.33 12.31
CA TYR A 79 12.74 17.88 12.13
C TYR A 79 13.94 17.10 11.55
N GLY A 80 15.16 17.53 11.82
CA GLY A 80 16.38 16.92 11.27
C GLY A 80 16.46 16.94 9.74
N GLY A 81 15.82 17.90 9.07
CA GLY A 81 15.74 18.03 7.62
C GLY A 81 14.54 17.35 6.97
N LYS A 82 13.68 16.67 7.76
CA LYS A 82 12.54 15.89 7.26
C LYS A 82 11.23 16.69 7.18
N GLY A 83 11.23 18.01 7.40
CA GLY A 83 10.06 18.87 7.22
C GLY A 83 9.50 18.82 5.79
N VAL A 84 8.23 19.22 5.61
CA VAL A 84 7.54 19.20 4.30
C VAL A 84 6.91 20.55 3.97
N LEU A 85 7.39 21.64 4.56
CA LEU A 85 6.83 22.98 4.30
C LEU A 85 6.99 23.40 2.84
N LYS A 86 8.06 22.99 2.14
CA LYS A 86 8.22 23.22 0.69
C LYS A 86 7.10 22.54 -0.11
N ALA A 87 6.77 21.31 0.21
CA ALA A 87 5.66 20.60 -0.41
C ALA A 87 4.31 21.28 -0.14
N VAL A 88 4.09 21.71 1.11
CA VAL A 88 2.91 22.50 1.49
C VAL A 88 2.83 23.83 0.72
N GLN A 89 3.96 24.51 0.57
CA GLN A 89 4.03 25.77 -0.20
C GLN A 89 3.73 25.49 -1.68
N ASN A 90 4.27 24.44 -2.26
CA ASN A 90 4.01 24.05 -3.65
C ASN A 90 2.51 23.76 -3.90
N VAL A 91 1.82 23.14 -2.93
CA VAL A 91 0.36 22.99 -3.03
C VAL A 91 -0.31 24.36 -3.10
N LYS A 92 0.03 25.29 -2.18
CA LYS A 92 -0.64 26.60 -2.05
C LYS A 92 -0.35 27.56 -3.21
N GLU A 93 0.90 27.59 -3.67
CA GLU A 93 1.37 28.63 -4.60
C GLU A 93 1.49 28.13 -6.05
N ALA A 94 1.69 26.83 -6.28
CA ALA A 94 1.84 26.30 -7.62
C ALA A 94 0.61 25.48 -8.06
N LEU A 95 0.17 24.48 -7.26
CA LEU A 95 -0.91 23.59 -7.64
C LEU A 95 -2.29 24.25 -7.53
N ALA A 96 -2.64 24.81 -6.37
CA ALA A 96 -3.97 25.38 -6.13
C ALA A 96 -4.38 26.43 -7.17
N PRO A 97 -3.54 27.43 -7.54
CA PRO A 97 -3.95 28.44 -8.54
C PRO A 97 -4.26 27.87 -9.93
N LYS A 98 -3.74 26.69 -10.25
CA LYS A 98 -3.98 26.01 -11.53
C LYS A 98 -5.23 25.14 -11.53
N LEU A 99 -5.65 24.68 -10.37
CA LEU A 99 -6.75 23.72 -10.20
C LEU A 99 -8.08 24.39 -9.80
N ILE A 100 -8.05 25.60 -9.25
CA ILE A 100 -9.24 26.38 -8.95
C ILE A 100 -10.12 26.51 -10.19
N ASN A 101 -11.44 26.33 -10.03
CA ASN A 101 -12.48 26.26 -11.06
C ASN A 101 -12.42 25.02 -11.98
N MET A 102 -11.49 24.08 -11.81
CA MET A 102 -11.56 22.80 -12.48
C MET A 102 -12.62 21.90 -11.85
N ASP A 103 -13.26 21.06 -12.64
CA ASP A 103 -14.24 20.10 -12.17
C ASP A 103 -13.54 18.93 -11.46
N ALA A 104 -13.80 18.75 -10.16
CA ALA A 104 -13.22 17.69 -9.34
C ALA A 104 -13.58 16.26 -9.83
N LEU A 105 -14.67 16.11 -10.58
CA LEU A 105 -15.06 14.82 -11.16
C LEU A 105 -14.17 14.40 -12.34
N ASN A 106 -13.36 15.32 -12.87
CA ASN A 106 -12.41 15.00 -13.94
C ASN A 106 -11.02 14.72 -13.36
N GLN A 107 -10.91 13.63 -12.56
CA GLN A 107 -9.69 13.22 -11.85
C GLN A 107 -8.46 13.16 -12.74
N GLU A 108 -8.60 12.54 -13.93
CA GLU A 108 -7.48 12.39 -14.87
C GLU A 108 -6.93 13.75 -15.30
N LEU A 109 -7.80 14.68 -15.67
CA LEU A 109 -7.38 16.02 -16.09
C LEU A 109 -6.64 16.76 -14.98
N ILE A 110 -7.11 16.63 -13.73
CA ILE A 110 -6.48 17.24 -12.55
C ILE A 110 -5.09 16.66 -12.34
N ASP A 111 -4.96 15.34 -12.28
CA ASP A 111 -3.69 14.66 -12.09
C ASP A 111 -2.70 14.98 -13.21
N ARG A 112 -3.13 14.90 -14.48
CA ARG A 112 -2.29 15.27 -15.65
C ARG A 112 -1.86 16.74 -15.62
N THR A 113 -2.72 17.64 -15.15
CA THR A 113 -2.37 19.06 -14.99
C THR A 113 -1.26 19.24 -13.95
N MET A 114 -1.34 18.56 -12.82
CA MET A 114 -0.32 18.62 -11.76
C MET A 114 1.01 18.02 -12.23
N ILE A 115 0.95 16.87 -12.90
CA ILE A 115 2.15 16.17 -13.45
C ILE A 115 2.82 17.06 -14.50
N ALA A 116 2.07 17.65 -15.42
CA ALA A 116 2.59 18.56 -16.44
C ALA A 116 3.20 19.84 -15.84
N LEU A 117 2.64 20.33 -14.74
CA LEU A 117 3.16 21.49 -14.02
C LEU A 117 4.49 21.17 -13.30
N ASP A 118 4.64 19.97 -12.75
CA ASP A 118 5.91 19.50 -12.21
C ASP A 118 6.98 19.36 -13.30
N GLY A 119 6.65 18.74 -14.42
CA GLY A 119 7.47 18.63 -15.62
C GLY A 119 8.70 17.74 -15.48
N SER A 120 8.98 17.15 -14.31
CA SER A 120 10.06 16.19 -14.13
C SER A 120 9.56 14.74 -14.21
N ALA A 121 10.46 13.81 -14.55
CA ALA A 121 10.08 12.40 -14.71
C ALA A 121 9.58 11.72 -13.42
N ASN A 122 10.07 12.19 -12.26
CA ASN A 122 9.80 11.59 -10.95
C ASN A 122 9.14 12.57 -9.96
N LYS A 123 8.52 13.65 -10.45
CA LYS A 123 7.85 14.68 -9.64
C LYS A 123 8.77 15.39 -8.64
N SER A 124 10.05 15.59 -9.00
CA SER A 124 11.05 16.17 -8.11
C SER A 124 10.95 17.68 -7.94
N ASN A 125 10.23 18.40 -8.81
CA ASN A 125 10.11 19.86 -8.74
C ASN A 125 9.06 20.30 -7.71
N LEU A 126 7.88 19.69 -7.72
CA LEU A 126 6.79 20.01 -6.78
C LEU A 126 6.70 19.04 -5.61
N GLY A 127 7.14 17.81 -5.80
CA GLY A 127 7.07 16.72 -4.85
C GLY A 127 5.89 15.78 -5.11
N ALA A 128 6.17 14.47 -5.20
CA ALA A 128 5.14 13.45 -5.35
C ALA A 128 4.15 13.47 -4.16
N ASN A 129 4.63 13.79 -2.96
CA ASN A 129 3.80 13.95 -1.78
C ASN A 129 2.80 15.12 -1.90
N ALA A 130 3.22 16.26 -2.46
CA ALA A 130 2.33 17.40 -2.71
C ALA A 130 1.25 17.05 -3.75
N ILE A 131 1.65 16.43 -4.86
CA ILE A 131 0.74 16.02 -5.95
C ILE A 131 -0.25 14.97 -5.45
N LEU A 132 0.22 13.94 -4.76
CA LEU A 132 -0.65 12.86 -4.26
C LEU A 132 -1.67 13.36 -3.23
N ALA A 133 -1.28 14.26 -2.31
CA ALA A 133 -2.19 14.81 -1.33
C ALA A 133 -3.40 15.49 -2.01
N VAL A 134 -3.15 16.30 -3.03
CA VAL A 134 -4.21 16.99 -3.78
C VAL A 134 -5.01 16.01 -4.64
N SER A 135 -4.34 15.04 -5.29
CA SER A 135 -4.99 14.01 -6.11
C SER A 135 -6.03 13.22 -5.31
N LEU A 136 -5.64 12.70 -4.14
CA LEU A 136 -6.53 11.92 -3.28
C LEU A 136 -7.63 12.76 -2.64
N ALA A 137 -7.31 13.98 -2.19
CA ALA A 137 -8.29 14.90 -1.64
C ALA A 137 -9.36 15.27 -2.68
N THR A 138 -8.97 15.44 -3.96
CA THR A 138 -9.88 15.69 -5.07
C THR A 138 -10.84 14.52 -5.28
N ALA A 139 -10.34 13.29 -5.32
CA ALA A 139 -11.18 12.09 -5.47
C ALA A 139 -12.20 11.96 -4.33
N LYS A 140 -11.78 12.24 -3.09
CA LYS A 140 -12.67 12.21 -1.92
C LYS A 140 -13.71 13.31 -1.97
N ALA A 141 -13.36 14.55 -2.38
CA ALA A 141 -14.30 15.63 -2.59
C ALA A 141 -15.32 15.29 -3.68
N GLY A 142 -14.88 14.66 -4.78
CA GLY A 142 -15.76 14.17 -5.84
C GLY A 142 -16.76 13.13 -5.34
N ALA A 143 -16.30 12.15 -4.57
CA ALA A 143 -17.15 11.13 -3.96
C ALA A 143 -18.18 11.73 -3.00
N GLU A 144 -17.75 12.63 -2.11
CA GLU A 144 -18.59 13.35 -1.16
C GLU A 144 -19.66 14.20 -1.90
N SER A 145 -19.27 14.88 -2.98
CA SER A 145 -20.19 15.72 -3.77
C SER A 145 -21.32 14.94 -4.42
N LEU A 146 -21.10 13.65 -4.67
CA LEU A 146 -22.10 12.71 -5.24
C LEU A 146 -22.85 11.94 -4.15
N GLY A 147 -22.46 12.08 -2.87
CA GLY A 147 -23.06 11.34 -1.76
C GLY A 147 -22.82 9.84 -1.83
N ILE A 148 -21.71 9.40 -2.41
CA ILE A 148 -21.35 7.98 -2.52
C ILE A 148 -19.97 7.70 -1.88
N PRO A 149 -19.76 6.52 -1.28
CA PRO A 149 -18.48 6.19 -0.66
C PRO A 149 -17.36 6.07 -1.71
N LEU A 150 -16.12 6.38 -1.29
CA LEU A 150 -14.96 6.46 -2.18
C LEU A 150 -14.74 5.15 -2.98
N TYR A 151 -14.86 3.98 -2.35
CA TYR A 151 -14.69 2.72 -3.08
C TYR A 151 -15.68 2.55 -4.23
N ARG A 152 -16.89 3.08 -4.06
CA ARG A 152 -17.92 3.03 -5.09
C ARG A 152 -17.73 4.10 -6.17
N TYR A 153 -17.25 5.28 -5.77
CA TYR A 153 -16.88 6.34 -6.70
C TYR A 153 -15.79 5.89 -7.68
N LEU A 154 -14.74 5.23 -7.16
CA LEU A 154 -13.61 4.77 -7.96
C LEU A 154 -13.90 3.47 -8.74
N GLY A 155 -14.63 2.53 -8.13
CA GLY A 155 -14.79 1.17 -8.68
C GLY A 155 -16.16 0.88 -9.31
N GLY A 156 -17.12 1.81 -9.18
CA GLY A 156 -18.45 1.67 -9.74
C GLY A 156 -19.28 0.55 -9.08
N PRO A 157 -20.29 0.01 -9.80
CA PRO A 157 -21.28 -0.90 -9.23
C PRO A 157 -20.72 -2.28 -8.87
N LEU A 158 -19.57 -2.67 -9.41
CA LEU A 158 -18.94 -3.98 -9.14
C LEU A 158 -17.91 -3.95 -8.01
N ALA A 159 -17.71 -2.82 -7.33
CA ALA A 159 -16.82 -2.69 -6.19
C ALA A 159 -17.40 -3.38 -4.95
N ASN A 160 -17.25 -4.69 -4.86
CA ASN A 160 -17.82 -5.53 -3.79
C ASN A 160 -16.87 -6.66 -3.31
N LEU A 161 -15.63 -6.71 -3.83
CA LEU A 161 -14.65 -7.72 -3.44
C LEU A 161 -13.81 -7.21 -2.27
N LEU A 162 -14.02 -7.79 -1.09
CA LEU A 162 -13.20 -7.53 0.10
C LEU A 162 -11.86 -8.25 -0.05
N PRO A 163 -10.72 -7.55 0.15
CA PRO A 163 -9.40 -8.13 -0.05
C PRO A 163 -9.04 -9.12 1.05
N VAL A 164 -8.23 -10.13 0.72
CA VAL A 164 -7.49 -10.93 1.71
C VAL A 164 -6.39 -10.05 2.31
N PRO A 165 -6.30 -9.93 3.65
CA PRO A 165 -5.23 -9.19 4.28
C PRO A 165 -3.97 -10.04 4.43
N LEU A 166 -2.81 -9.46 4.05
CA LEU A 166 -1.49 -9.94 4.40
C LEU A 166 -1.07 -9.19 5.67
N MET A 167 -1.17 -9.86 6.82
CA MET A 167 -1.03 -9.22 8.14
C MET A 167 0.38 -9.44 8.68
N ASN A 168 1.18 -8.38 8.76
CA ASN A 168 2.54 -8.44 9.27
C ASN A 168 2.55 -8.63 10.79
N VAL A 169 2.98 -9.79 11.29
CA VAL A 169 2.95 -10.16 12.72
C VAL A 169 4.33 -10.34 13.35
N ILE A 170 5.40 -10.52 12.54
CA ILE A 170 6.80 -10.45 12.97
C ILE A 170 7.57 -9.52 12.05
N ASN A 171 8.26 -8.54 12.62
CA ASN A 171 9.11 -7.59 11.94
C ASN A 171 10.60 -7.95 12.09
N GLY A 172 11.35 -7.78 11.01
CA GLY A 172 12.80 -7.81 10.98
C GLY A 172 13.35 -6.75 10.02
N GLY A 173 14.55 -6.95 9.49
CA GLY A 173 15.17 -6.06 8.52
C GLY A 173 15.14 -4.59 8.93
N ALA A 174 14.77 -3.71 7.99
CA ALA A 174 14.67 -2.27 8.24
C ALA A 174 13.50 -1.86 9.15
N HIS A 175 12.53 -2.75 9.41
CA HIS A 175 11.33 -2.48 10.21
C HIS A 175 11.49 -2.75 11.72
N ALA A 176 12.62 -3.33 12.14
CA ALA A 176 12.89 -3.66 13.54
C ALA A 176 14.37 -3.56 13.89
N SER A 177 14.66 -3.21 15.14
CA SER A 177 16.04 -3.24 15.67
C SER A 177 16.34 -4.61 16.27
N ASN A 178 16.35 -5.66 15.44
CA ASN A 178 16.66 -7.04 15.82
C ASN A 178 17.62 -7.68 14.83
N ASN A 179 17.84 -8.99 14.93
CA ASN A 179 18.79 -9.75 14.12
C ASN A 179 18.14 -10.62 13.02
N VAL A 180 16.87 -10.38 12.70
CA VAL A 180 16.16 -11.12 11.65
C VAL A 180 16.38 -10.43 10.31
N ASP A 181 16.86 -11.14 9.29
CA ASP A 181 17.22 -10.56 8.00
C ASP A 181 16.00 -10.17 7.15
N PHE A 182 14.97 -11.04 7.09
CA PHE A 182 13.76 -10.76 6.33
C PHE A 182 12.92 -9.70 7.04
N GLN A 183 12.32 -8.81 6.24
CA GLN A 183 11.68 -7.61 6.75
C GLN A 183 10.33 -7.88 7.41
N GLU A 184 9.50 -8.78 6.81
CA GLU A 184 8.16 -9.08 7.33
C GLU A 184 7.80 -10.55 7.20
N PHE A 185 7.19 -11.07 8.26
CA PHE A 185 6.56 -12.38 8.28
C PHE A 185 5.07 -12.19 8.55
N MET A 186 4.26 -12.58 7.57
CA MET A 186 2.84 -12.28 7.53
C MET A 186 1.99 -13.54 7.64
N ILE A 187 0.82 -13.41 8.28
CA ILE A 187 -0.26 -14.40 8.24
C ILE A 187 -1.34 -13.96 7.25
N VAL A 188 -1.95 -14.92 6.57
CA VAL A 188 -2.91 -14.69 5.49
C VAL A 188 -4.12 -15.61 5.68
N PRO A 189 -5.27 -15.11 6.19
CA PRO A 189 -6.44 -15.93 6.50
C PRO A 189 -7.26 -16.25 5.24
N ILE A 190 -6.70 -17.11 4.38
CA ILE A 190 -7.25 -17.46 3.06
C ILE A 190 -8.52 -18.28 3.11
N GLY A 191 -8.74 -19.06 4.19
CA GLY A 191 -9.89 -19.97 4.34
C GLY A 191 -11.10 -19.32 4.99
N ALA A 192 -11.05 -18.05 5.41
CA ALA A 192 -12.16 -17.38 6.06
C ALA A 192 -13.35 -17.18 5.13
N SER A 193 -14.56 -17.20 5.68
CA SER A 193 -15.81 -17.05 4.92
C SER A 193 -16.20 -15.61 4.63
N SER A 194 -15.58 -14.63 5.34
CA SER A 194 -15.85 -13.20 5.22
C SER A 194 -14.61 -12.41 5.66
N PHE A 195 -14.58 -11.11 5.36
CA PHE A 195 -13.51 -10.25 5.83
C PHE A 195 -13.52 -10.15 7.37
N ARG A 196 -14.69 -10.06 7.98
CA ARG A 196 -14.87 -10.04 9.44
C ARG A 196 -14.27 -11.28 10.10
N GLU A 197 -14.52 -12.48 9.55
CA GLU A 197 -13.93 -13.72 10.05
C GLU A 197 -12.41 -13.73 9.84
N ALA A 198 -11.92 -13.28 8.68
CA ALA A 198 -10.49 -13.15 8.41
C ALA A 198 -9.78 -12.26 9.44
N LEU A 199 -10.38 -11.11 9.78
CA LEU A 199 -9.83 -10.20 10.77
C LEU A 199 -9.86 -10.80 12.18
N ARG A 200 -10.93 -11.53 12.56
CA ARG A 200 -11.02 -12.25 13.83
C ARG A 200 -9.92 -13.30 13.94
N TRP A 201 -9.77 -14.15 12.93
CA TRP A 201 -8.72 -15.17 12.90
C TRP A 201 -7.32 -14.56 13.05
N GLY A 202 -7.05 -13.50 12.30
CA GLY A 202 -5.78 -12.78 12.42
C GLY A 202 -5.52 -12.27 13.84
N ALA A 203 -6.52 -11.65 14.48
CA ALA A 203 -6.40 -11.14 15.84
C ALA A 203 -6.16 -12.26 16.87
N GLU A 204 -6.83 -13.40 16.73
CA GLU A 204 -6.65 -14.57 17.61
C GLU A 204 -5.26 -15.21 17.45
N VAL A 205 -4.77 -15.34 16.19
CA VAL A 205 -3.40 -15.80 15.92
C VAL A 205 -2.36 -14.82 16.47
N PHE A 206 -2.55 -13.51 16.28
CA PHE A 206 -1.65 -12.48 16.79
C PHE A 206 -1.56 -12.50 18.33
N ALA A 207 -2.71 -12.62 19.03
CA ALA A 207 -2.74 -12.74 20.47
C ALA A 207 -2.10 -14.05 20.97
N THR A 208 -2.26 -15.14 20.21
CA THR A 208 -1.62 -16.43 20.50
C THR A 208 -0.11 -16.37 20.28
N LEU A 209 0.33 -15.71 19.20
CA LEU A 209 1.76 -15.49 18.94
C LEU A 209 2.43 -14.73 20.07
N SER A 210 1.79 -13.70 20.65
CA SER A 210 2.31 -13.00 21.84
C SER A 210 2.61 -13.97 22.97
N LYS A 211 1.67 -14.88 23.28
CA LYS A 211 1.86 -15.88 24.33
C LYS A 211 2.97 -16.88 23.99
N VAL A 212 3.08 -17.31 22.74
CA VAL A 212 4.15 -18.20 22.27
C VAL A 212 5.53 -17.56 22.46
N LEU A 213 5.64 -16.26 22.16
CA LEU A 213 6.87 -15.49 22.38
C LEU A 213 7.19 -15.34 23.87
N ASP A 214 6.22 -14.96 24.69
CA ASP A 214 6.37 -14.81 26.15
C ASP A 214 6.79 -16.13 26.80
N ASP A 215 6.17 -17.27 26.45
CA ASP A 215 6.51 -18.61 26.94
C ASP A 215 7.97 -19.00 26.66
N LYS A 216 8.56 -18.44 25.58
CA LYS A 216 9.95 -18.63 25.19
C LYS A 216 10.90 -17.57 25.76
N GLY A 217 10.39 -16.59 26.52
CA GLY A 217 11.16 -15.47 27.05
C GLY A 217 11.61 -14.46 25.97
N LEU A 218 10.93 -14.42 24.84
CA LEU A 218 11.19 -13.50 23.73
C LEU A 218 10.41 -12.19 23.91
N LEU A 219 10.97 -11.10 23.37
CA LEU A 219 10.33 -9.77 23.45
C LEU A 219 9.07 -9.70 22.62
N THR A 220 8.03 -9.06 23.16
CA THR A 220 6.75 -8.76 22.51
C THR A 220 6.57 -7.26 22.21
N GLY A 221 7.67 -6.50 22.22
CA GLY A 221 7.70 -5.14 21.67
C GLY A 221 7.43 -5.17 20.17
N VAL A 222 6.71 -4.15 19.66
CA VAL A 222 6.31 -4.09 18.25
C VAL A 222 7.17 -3.12 17.44
N GLY A 223 7.37 -3.46 16.17
CA GLY A 223 8.02 -2.61 15.18
C GLY A 223 7.11 -1.51 14.61
N ASP A 224 7.59 -0.83 13.57
CA ASP A 224 6.89 0.30 12.95
C ASP A 224 5.52 -0.07 12.37
N GLU A 225 5.33 -1.30 11.94
CA GLU A 225 4.09 -1.80 11.35
C GLU A 225 3.21 -2.61 12.31
N GLY A 226 3.60 -2.70 13.59
CA GLY A 226 2.82 -3.35 14.64
C GLY A 226 3.08 -4.85 14.81
N GLY A 227 3.91 -5.49 14.00
CA GLY A 227 4.40 -6.85 14.21
C GLY A 227 5.39 -6.91 15.37
N PHE A 228 5.49 -8.04 16.08
CA PHE A 228 6.48 -8.25 17.12
C PHE A 228 7.91 -8.22 16.55
N ALA A 229 8.86 -7.78 17.34
CA ALA A 229 10.25 -7.60 16.91
C ALA A 229 11.25 -8.35 17.82
N PRO A 230 11.09 -9.67 18.03
CA PRO A 230 12.03 -10.47 18.83
C PRO A 230 13.37 -10.65 18.12
N ASN A 231 14.44 -10.90 18.89
CA ASN A 231 15.66 -11.51 18.34
C ASN A 231 15.42 -13.02 18.13
N LEU A 232 15.70 -13.52 16.95
CA LEU A 232 15.53 -14.93 16.58
C LEU A 232 16.84 -15.48 16.01
N GLU A 233 17.01 -16.81 16.07
CA GLU A 233 18.22 -17.45 15.59
C GLU A 233 18.32 -17.47 14.05
N SER A 234 17.18 -17.47 13.35
CA SER A 234 17.10 -17.47 11.88
C SER A 234 15.71 -17.05 11.39
N ASN A 235 15.59 -16.79 10.07
CA ASN A 235 14.31 -16.58 9.40
C ASN A 235 13.38 -17.83 9.52
N GLN A 236 13.91 -19.02 9.55
CA GLN A 236 13.14 -20.26 9.72
C GLN A 236 12.48 -20.35 11.08
N VAL A 237 13.16 -19.93 12.17
CA VAL A 237 12.56 -19.87 13.51
C VAL A 237 11.35 -18.95 13.54
N ALA A 238 11.35 -17.84 12.81
CA ALA A 238 10.17 -16.98 12.66
C ALA A 238 8.98 -17.73 12.03
N LEU A 239 9.23 -18.47 10.94
CA LEU A 239 8.20 -19.29 10.28
C LEU A 239 7.66 -20.39 11.19
N GLU A 240 8.52 -21.09 11.93
CA GLU A 240 8.12 -22.12 12.92
C GLU A 240 7.23 -21.54 14.01
N LEU A 241 7.58 -20.35 14.53
CA LEU A 241 6.76 -19.64 15.51
C LEU A 241 5.37 -19.27 14.98
N LEU A 242 5.28 -18.86 13.73
CA LEU A 242 4.01 -18.55 13.08
C LEU A 242 3.15 -19.81 12.90
N VAL A 243 3.71 -20.90 12.39
CA VAL A 243 2.99 -22.17 12.26
C VAL A 243 2.47 -22.63 13.62
N ALA A 244 3.33 -22.62 14.66
CA ALA A 244 2.94 -22.99 16.01
C ALA A 244 1.85 -22.07 16.59
N ALA A 245 1.88 -20.77 16.30
CA ALA A 245 0.86 -19.83 16.75
C ALA A 245 -0.50 -20.08 16.04
N ILE A 246 -0.48 -20.36 14.73
CA ILE A 246 -1.69 -20.73 13.96
C ILE A 246 -2.34 -21.98 14.54
N GLU A 247 -1.55 -23.06 14.74
CA GLU A 247 -2.04 -24.33 15.31
C GLU A 247 -2.57 -24.16 16.74
N LYS A 248 -1.83 -23.44 17.61
CA LYS A 248 -2.27 -23.15 18.97
C LYS A 248 -3.54 -22.27 19.05
N ALA A 249 -3.74 -21.42 18.06
CA ALA A 249 -4.97 -20.63 17.93
C ALA A 249 -6.17 -21.49 17.43
N GLY A 250 -5.93 -22.75 17.03
CA GLY A 250 -6.95 -23.68 16.59
C GLY A 250 -7.23 -23.65 15.07
N TYR A 251 -6.33 -23.05 14.30
CA TYR A 251 -6.45 -22.98 12.83
C TYR A 251 -5.48 -23.92 12.13
N LYS A 252 -5.80 -24.27 10.89
CA LYS A 252 -4.99 -25.17 10.05
C LYS A 252 -4.03 -24.35 9.17
N PRO A 253 -2.69 -24.49 9.37
CA PRO A 253 -1.70 -23.85 8.50
C PRO A 253 -1.88 -24.25 7.04
N GLY A 254 -1.91 -23.27 6.13
CA GLY A 254 -2.02 -23.48 4.68
C GLY A 254 -3.44 -23.72 4.16
N GLU A 255 -4.37 -24.21 4.98
CA GLU A 255 -5.77 -24.38 4.59
C GLU A 255 -6.63 -23.16 5.01
N GLU A 256 -6.52 -22.77 6.28
CA GLU A 256 -7.28 -21.68 6.89
C GLU A 256 -6.43 -20.41 6.95
N VAL A 257 -5.22 -20.52 7.47
CA VAL A 257 -4.27 -19.40 7.57
C VAL A 257 -2.95 -19.81 6.93
N ALA A 258 -2.58 -19.15 5.85
CA ALA A 258 -1.30 -19.31 5.17
C ALA A 258 -0.27 -18.29 5.65
N LEU A 259 0.96 -18.38 5.13
CA LEU A 259 2.05 -17.44 5.40
C LEU A 259 2.40 -16.63 4.15
N ALA A 260 2.92 -15.42 4.36
CA ALA A 260 3.56 -14.62 3.34
C ALA A 260 4.81 -13.95 3.91
N LEU A 261 5.75 -13.62 3.03
CA LEU A 261 7.02 -13.00 3.36
C LEU A 261 7.18 -11.68 2.58
N ASP A 262 7.75 -10.69 3.22
CA ASP A 262 8.47 -9.60 2.58
C ASP A 262 9.95 -9.77 2.92
N VAL A 263 10.73 -10.13 1.92
CA VAL A 263 12.16 -10.43 2.07
C VAL A 263 13.00 -9.16 2.06
N ALA A 264 12.57 -8.15 1.28
CA ALA A 264 13.29 -6.90 1.05
C ALA A 264 14.76 -7.15 0.70
N ALA A 265 15.01 -8.06 -0.23
CA ALA A 265 16.35 -8.61 -0.50
C ALA A 265 17.37 -7.57 -0.95
N SER A 266 16.95 -6.39 -1.43
CA SER A 266 17.83 -5.28 -1.77
C SER A 266 18.63 -4.77 -0.57
N GLU A 267 18.09 -4.88 0.66
CA GLU A 267 18.71 -4.39 1.90
C GLU A 267 19.99 -5.18 2.27
N PHE A 268 20.06 -6.46 1.88
CA PHE A 268 21.21 -7.32 2.16
C PHE A 268 21.94 -7.83 0.90
N TYR A 269 21.66 -7.22 -0.28
CA TYR A 269 22.39 -7.48 -1.50
C TYR A 269 23.67 -6.64 -1.56
N LYS A 270 24.84 -7.30 -1.70
CA LYS A 270 26.14 -6.66 -1.75
C LYS A 270 27.04 -7.35 -2.79
N GLU A 271 27.60 -6.58 -3.70
CA GLU A 271 28.60 -7.05 -4.67
C GLU A 271 28.21 -8.32 -5.45
N GLY A 272 26.91 -8.41 -5.84
CA GLY A 272 26.39 -9.54 -6.59
C GLY A 272 26.00 -10.75 -5.73
N GLN A 273 25.97 -10.64 -4.42
CA GLN A 273 25.63 -11.70 -3.48
C GLN A 273 24.57 -11.25 -2.46
N TYR A 274 23.79 -12.18 -1.96
CA TYR A 274 22.85 -11.99 -0.86
C TYR A 274 23.50 -12.40 0.45
N VAL A 275 23.62 -11.47 1.40
CA VAL A 275 24.31 -11.70 2.69
C VAL A 275 23.24 -11.85 3.78
N TYR A 276 22.87 -13.08 4.11
CA TYR A 276 21.94 -13.39 5.21
C TYR A 276 22.54 -14.44 6.13
N ASP A 277 22.06 -14.53 7.36
CA ASP A 277 22.66 -15.38 8.44
C ASP A 277 24.18 -15.17 8.56
N GLY A 278 24.65 -13.95 8.28
CA GLY A 278 26.07 -13.58 8.34
C GLY A 278 26.96 -14.18 7.26
N LYS A 279 26.40 -14.78 6.19
CA LYS A 279 27.13 -15.41 5.10
C LYS A 279 26.72 -14.91 3.73
N PRO A 280 27.65 -14.76 2.79
CA PRO A 280 27.34 -14.44 1.39
C PRO A 280 26.85 -15.67 0.64
N HIS A 281 25.84 -15.50 -0.18
CA HIS A 281 25.25 -16.51 -1.05
C HIS A 281 25.11 -15.97 -2.48
N SER A 282 25.36 -16.83 -3.47
CA SER A 282 25.07 -16.50 -4.85
C SER A 282 23.57 -16.35 -5.08
N PRO A 283 23.13 -15.63 -6.13
CA PRO A 283 21.70 -15.55 -6.46
C PRO A 283 21.01 -16.90 -6.63
N VAL A 284 21.70 -17.87 -7.22
CA VAL A 284 21.15 -19.23 -7.42
C VAL A 284 20.95 -19.94 -6.07
N GLU A 285 21.92 -19.90 -5.16
CA GLU A 285 21.79 -20.47 -3.81
C GLU A 285 20.64 -19.81 -3.03
N PHE A 286 20.47 -18.49 -3.19
CA PHE A 286 19.38 -17.79 -2.52
C PHE A 286 18.00 -18.15 -3.10
N ILE A 287 17.88 -18.29 -4.43
CA ILE A 287 16.69 -18.82 -5.10
C ILE A 287 16.37 -20.23 -4.62
N ASP A 288 17.38 -21.08 -4.45
CA ASP A 288 17.21 -22.44 -3.92
C ASP A 288 16.71 -22.42 -2.48
N TYR A 289 17.24 -21.52 -1.66
CA TYR A 289 16.78 -21.33 -0.27
C TYR A 289 15.31 -20.89 -0.20
N LEU A 290 14.91 -19.88 -0.99
CA LEU A 290 13.51 -19.46 -1.07
C LEU A 290 12.58 -20.61 -1.52
N GLY A 291 13.04 -21.40 -2.50
CA GLY A 291 12.33 -22.62 -2.94
C GLY A 291 12.15 -23.64 -1.81
N GLN A 292 13.18 -23.89 -1.01
CA GLN A 292 13.10 -24.78 0.15
C GLN A 292 12.13 -24.27 1.21
N LEU A 293 12.10 -22.96 1.48
CA LEU A 293 11.13 -22.40 2.41
C LEU A 293 9.68 -22.61 1.96
N VAL A 294 9.41 -22.44 0.65
CA VAL A 294 8.09 -22.71 0.06
C VAL A 294 7.72 -24.20 0.11
N ASP A 295 8.71 -25.11 0.04
CA ASP A 295 8.47 -26.56 0.16
C ASP A 295 8.16 -26.97 1.61
N GLN A 296 8.72 -26.28 2.59
CA GLN A 296 8.64 -26.66 4.02
C GLN A 296 7.50 -25.98 4.75
N TYR A 297 7.11 -24.77 4.34
CA TYR A 297 6.11 -23.94 5.02
C TYR A 297 4.97 -23.55 4.08
N PRO A 298 3.77 -23.28 4.59
CA PRO A 298 2.61 -22.91 3.78
C PRO A 298 2.69 -21.46 3.27
N ILE A 299 3.78 -21.13 2.56
CA ILE A 299 4.04 -19.79 2.02
C ILE A 299 3.32 -19.63 0.69
N VAL A 300 2.38 -18.70 0.62
CA VAL A 300 1.59 -18.41 -0.58
C VAL A 300 2.07 -17.17 -1.34
N SER A 301 2.90 -16.34 -0.72
CA SER A 301 3.40 -15.09 -1.33
C SER A 301 4.79 -14.73 -0.80
N ILE A 302 5.67 -14.28 -1.70
CA ILE A 302 6.99 -13.72 -1.39
C ILE A 302 7.10 -12.38 -2.11
N GLU A 303 7.32 -11.30 -1.34
CA GLU A 303 7.57 -9.96 -1.82
C GLU A 303 9.08 -9.69 -1.81
N ASP A 304 9.57 -9.02 -2.86
CA ASP A 304 10.95 -8.61 -3.07
C ASP A 304 11.98 -9.68 -2.69
N GLY A 305 11.74 -10.89 -3.24
CA GLY A 305 12.60 -12.05 -3.02
C GLY A 305 14.03 -11.89 -3.56
N LEU A 306 14.27 -10.91 -4.44
CA LEU A 306 15.58 -10.58 -5.01
C LEU A 306 15.74 -9.06 -5.15
N HIS A 307 16.99 -8.62 -5.40
CA HIS A 307 17.35 -7.20 -5.59
C HIS A 307 16.56 -6.55 -6.74
N GLU A 308 16.21 -5.27 -6.59
CA GLU A 308 15.34 -4.48 -7.49
C GLU A 308 15.85 -4.35 -8.95
N GLU A 309 17.12 -4.61 -9.21
CA GLU A 309 17.71 -4.60 -10.56
C GLU A 309 18.22 -5.98 -11.02
N ASP A 310 17.99 -7.05 -10.25
CA ASP A 310 18.44 -8.40 -10.59
C ASP A 310 17.43 -9.14 -11.49
N TRP A 311 17.04 -8.51 -12.60
CA TRP A 311 15.99 -8.95 -13.52
C TRP A 311 16.18 -10.38 -14.02
N GLN A 312 17.43 -10.79 -14.31
CA GLN A 312 17.73 -12.13 -14.81
C GLN A 312 17.43 -13.20 -13.77
N ASN A 313 17.79 -12.95 -12.52
CA ASN A 313 17.51 -13.89 -11.44
C ASN A 313 16.04 -13.86 -10.99
N TRP A 314 15.36 -12.70 -11.12
CA TRP A 314 13.91 -12.64 -10.97
C TRP A 314 13.18 -13.56 -11.95
N GLN A 315 13.62 -13.62 -13.20
CA GLN A 315 13.07 -14.58 -14.18
C GLN A 315 13.30 -16.03 -13.72
N LEU A 316 14.51 -16.38 -13.27
CA LEU A 316 14.83 -17.72 -12.75
C LEU A 316 13.99 -18.07 -11.51
N LEU A 317 13.81 -17.14 -10.58
CA LEU A 317 12.95 -17.34 -9.42
C LEU A 317 11.50 -17.60 -9.85
N THR A 318 11.00 -16.82 -10.82
CA THR A 318 9.63 -16.96 -11.34
C THR A 318 9.44 -18.31 -12.04
N GLU A 319 10.39 -18.75 -12.84
CA GLU A 319 10.37 -20.08 -13.46
C GLU A 319 10.36 -21.20 -12.43
N LYS A 320 11.11 -21.04 -11.34
CA LYS A 320 11.26 -22.08 -10.31
C LYS A 320 10.04 -22.25 -9.42
N ILE A 321 9.47 -21.17 -8.90
CA ILE A 321 8.40 -21.26 -7.89
C ILE A 321 7.14 -20.46 -8.23
N GLY A 322 7.16 -19.62 -9.28
CA GLY A 322 6.04 -18.72 -9.62
C GLY A 322 4.74 -19.41 -10.02
N SER A 323 4.78 -20.71 -10.38
CA SER A 323 3.57 -21.50 -10.67
C SER A 323 2.79 -21.91 -9.43
N ARG A 324 3.39 -21.84 -8.24
CA ARG A 324 2.80 -22.28 -6.96
C ARG A 324 2.84 -21.23 -5.84
N THR A 325 3.58 -20.14 -6.05
CA THR A 325 3.74 -19.06 -5.08
C THR A 325 3.63 -17.74 -5.79
N GLN A 326 2.89 -16.80 -5.19
CA GLN A 326 2.85 -15.43 -5.66
C GLN A 326 4.21 -14.77 -5.42
N LEU A 327 4.76 -14.15 -6.46
CA LEU A 327 6.00 -13.37 -6.40
C LEU A 327 5.65 -11.90 -6.66
N VAL A 328 5.79 -11.09 -5.63
CA VAL A 328 5.39 -9.68 -5.63
C VAL A 328 6.62 -8.81 -5.83
N GLY A 329 6.61 -7.94 -6.83
CA GLY A 329 7.60 -6.88 -6.96
C GLY A 329 7.11 -5.60 -6.28
N ASP A 330 7.83 -5.15 -5.24
CA ASP A 330 7.70 -3.85 -4.61
C ASP A 330 8.74 -2.89 -5.21
N ASP A 331 9.98 -2.93 -4.74
CA ASP A 331 11.08 -2.10 -5.25
C ASP A 331 11.42 -2.43 -6.72
N LEU A 332 11.15 -3.66 -7.16
CA LEU A 332 11.28 -4.07 -8.55
C LEU A 332 10.42 -3.19 -9.49
N PHE A 333 9.20 -2.85 -9.09
CA PHE A 333 8.23 -2.16 -9.93
C PHE A 333 7.88 -0.73 -9.49
N VAL A 334 7.99 -0.42 -8.20
CA VAL A 334 7.70 0.88 -7.57
C VAL A 334 6.38 1.52 -8.05
N THR A 335 5.33 0.71 -8.21
CA THR A 335 4.02 1.15 -8.75
C THR A 335 4.12 1.87 -10.10
N ASN A 336 5.18 1.59 -10.88
CA ASN A 336 5.48 2.26 -12.15
C ASN A 336 5.11 1.37 -13.34
N ALA A 337 4.19 1.84 -14.20
CA ALA A 337 3.70 1.10 -15.35
C ALA A 337 4.82 0.70 -16.35
N THR A 338 5.86 1.53 -16.52
CA THR A 338 6.98 1.23 -17.43
C THR A 338 7.83 0.08 -16.88
N ARG A 339 8.12 0.07 -15.56
CA ARG A 339 8.85 -1.02 -14.92
C ARG A 339 8.03 -2.30 -14.89
N LEU A 340 6.72 -2.20 -14.62
CA LEU A 340 5.81 -3.34 -14.68
C LEU A 340 5.76 -3.94 -16.08
N GLN A 341 5.67 -3.11 -17.12
CA GLN A 341 5.70 -3.58 -18.52
C GLN A 341 6.97 -4.38 -18.83
N LYS A 342 8.13 -3.89 -18.37
CA LYS A 342 9.41 -4.63 -18.48
C LYS A 342 9.34 -5.99 -17.79
N GLY A 343 8.78 -6.07 -16.56
CA GLY A 343 8.62 -7.31 -15.83
C GLY A 343 7.69 -8.31 -16.53
N ILE A 344 6.58 -7.82 -17.09
CA ILE A 344 5.66 -8.63 -17.89
C ILE A 344 6.39 -9.24 -19.11
N GLU A 345 7.12 -8.44 -19.85
CA GLU A 345 7.86 -8.87 -21.05
C GLU A 345 8.96 -9.89 -20.72
N GLN A 346 9.64 -9.69 -19.57
CA GLN A 346 10.71 -10.57 -19.11
C GLN A 346 10.22 -11.76 -18.26
N LYS A 347 8.92 -11.84 -17.98
CA LYS A 347 8.32 -12.86 -17.09
C LYS A 347 8.97 -12.86 -15.71
N SER A 348 9.24 -11.68 -15.18
CA SER A 348 9.81 -11.46 -13.85
C SER A 348 8.68 -11.11 -12.89
N ALA A 349 8.50 -11.91 -11.82
CA ALA A 349 7.38 -11.86 -10.89
C ALA A 349 6.02 -12.25 -11.52
N ASN A 350 4.96 -12.27 -10.72
CA ASN A 350 3.57 -12.52 -11.16
C ASN A 350 2.54 -11.65 -10.43
N ALA A 351 3.02 -10.74 -9.58
CA ALA A 351 2.22 -9.76 -8.85
C ALA A 351 3.02 -8.48 -8.62
N ILE A 352 2.31 -7.39 -8.35
CA ILE A 352 2.89 -6.09 -8.04
C ILE A 352 2.34 -5.55 -6.72
N LEU A 353 3.21 -4.97 -5.90
CA LEU A 353 2.78 -4.15 -4.76
C LEU A 353 2.40 -2.75 -5.25
N ILE A 354 1.29 -2.24 -4.76
CA ILE A 354 0.74 -0.94 -5.15
C ILE A 354 0.83 0.02 -3.95
N LYS A 355 1.69 0.99 -4.06
CA LYS A 355 1.87 2.07 -3.08
C LYS A 355 1.64 3.42 -3.77
N LEU A 356 0.55 4.10 -3.43
CA LEU A 356 0.13 5.35 -4.07
C LEU A 356 1.25 6.42 -4.12
N ASN A 357 2.05 6.52 -3.07
CA ASN A 357 3.11 7.52 -3.00
C ASN A 357 4.38 7.16 -3.79
N GLN A 358 4.56 5.90 -4.22
CA GLN A 358 5.68 5.51 -5.09
C GLN A 358 5.56 6.10 -6.49
N ILE A 359 4.34 6.38 -6.93
CA ILE A 359 4.07 7.00 -8.25
C ILE A 359 3.52 8.43 -8.10
N GLY A 360 2.75 8.73 -7.06
CA GLY A 360 2.38 10.07 -6.64
C GLY A 360 1.12 10.66 -7.28
N SER A 361 0.26 9.86 -7.94
CA SER A 361 -1.08 10.26 -8.34
C SER A 361 -2.04 9.07 -8.38
N LEU A 362 -3.33 9.33 -8.18
CA LEU A 362 -4.38 8.31 -8.24
C LEU A 362 -4.52 7.76 -9.67
N THR A 363 -4.47 8.63 -10.68
CA THR A 363 -4.60 8.22 -12.09
C THR A 363 -3.51 7.23 -12.49
N GLU A 364 -2.22 7.55 -12.25
CA GLU A 364 -1.13 6.63 -12.60
C GLU A 364 -1.18 5.32 -11.79
N THR A 365 -1.64 5.38 -10.53
CA THR A 365 -1.87 4.18 -9.72
C THR A 365 -2.91 3.27 -10.36
N LEU A 366 -4.07 3.83 -10.77
CA LEU A 366 -5.13 3.07 -11.43
C LEU A 366 -4.69 2.50 -12.78
N GLU A 367 -3.93 3.27 -13.57
CA GLU A 367 -3.34 2.79 -14.83
C GLU A 367 -2.39 1.61 -14.62
N THR A 368 -1.58 1.65 -13.56
CA THR A 368 -0.66 0.55 -13.22
C THR A 368 -1.43 -0.71 -12.80
N ILE A 369 -2.49 -0.56 -12.00
CA ILE A 369 -3.37 -1.68 -11.60
C ILE A 369 -4.08 -2.28 -12.83
N ASP A 370 -4.57 -1.45 -13.74
CA ASP A 370 -5.21 -1.90 -14.97
C ASP A 370 -4.23 -2.67 -15.87
N LEU A 371 -3.01 -2.14 -16.04
CA LEU A 371 -1.94 -2.83 -16.77
C LEU A 371 -1.62 -4.20 -16.16
N ALA A 372 -1.47 -4.28 -14.83
CA ALA A 372 -1.27 -5.54 -14.11
C ALA A 372 -2.40 -6.54 -14.40
N THR A 373 -3.64 -6.11 -14.20
CA THR A 373 -4.83 -6.96 -14.35
C THR A 373 -4.97 -7.50 -15.77
N ARG A 374 -4.78 -6.68 -16.80
CA ARG A 374 -4.86 -7.08 -18.22
C ARG A 374 -3.79 -8.09 -18.61
N ASN A 375 -2.68 -8.14 -17.90
CA ASN A 375 -1.57 -9.06 -18.17
C ASN A 375 -1.49 -10.24 -17.19
N GLY A 376 -2.55 -10.49 -16.40
CA GLY A 376 -2.62 -11.61 -15.46
C GLY A 376 -1.76 -11.45 -14.21
N PHE A 377 -1.20 -10.26 -13.97
CA PHE A 377 -0.54 -9.91 -12.72
C PHE A 377 -1.58 -9.55 -11.66
N ARG A 378 -1.33 -9.95 -10.42
CA ARG A 378 -2.14 -9.53 -9.28
C ARG A 378 -1.60 -8.24 -8.69
N SER A 379 -2.48 -7.49 -8.06
CA SER A 379 -2.12 -6.26 -7.33
C SER A 379 -2.35 -6.47 -5.83
N VAL A 380 -1.37 -6.12 -5.01
CA VAL A 380 -1.49 -6.07 -3.56
C VAL A 380 -1.51 -4.60 -3.16
N ILE A 381 -2.63 -4.09 -2.70
CA ILE A 381 -2.74 -2.69 -2.26
C ILE A 381 -2.04 -2.55 -0.91
N SER A 382 -1.09 -1.63 -0.78
CA SER A 382 -0.17 -1.58 0.35
C SER A 382 -0.11 -0.22 1.03
N HIS A 383 0.11 -0.27 2.35
CA HIS A 383 0.51 0.85 3.19
C HIS A 383 2.00 1.17 3.02
N ARG A 384 2.49 2.10 3.85
CA ARG A 384 3.93 2.35 4.06
C ARG A 384 4.27 2.20 5.54
N SER A 385 5.59 2.14 5.85
CA SER A 385 6.06 2.07 7.25
C SER A 385 5.68 3.31 8.07
N GLY A 386 5.68 4.50 7.49
CA GLY A 386 5.12 5.73 8.09
C GLY A 386 3.72 5.99 7.55
N GLU A 387 2.71 5.68 8.35
CA GLU A 387 1.30 5.83 8.01
C GLU A 387 0.63 6.95 8.78
N THR A 388 -0.58 7.28 8.34
CA THR A 388 -1.51 8.23 8.97
C THR A 388 -2.84 7.53 9.24
N GLU A 389 -3.85 8.25 9.76
CA GLU A 389 -5.22 7.73 9.91
C GLU A 389 -5.95 7.57 8.57
N ASP A 390 -5.41 8.05 7.45
CA ASP A 390 -6.03 7.94 6.13
C ASP A 390 -6.30 6.48 5.75
N THR A 391 -7.51 6.21 5.25
CA THR A 391 -7.98 4.87 4.91
C THR A 391 -8.16 4.63 3.42
N THR A 392 -7.67 5.52 2.57
CA THR A 392 -7.84 5.47 1.11
C THR A 392 -7.48 4.12 0.52
N ILE A 393 -6.42 3.46 1.00
CA ILE A 393 -5.99 2.15 0.49
C ILE A 393 -7.02 1.03 0.74
N ALA A 394 -7.83 1.13 1.78
CA ALA A 394 -8.93 0.19 2.02
C ALA A 394 -10.04 0.36 0.96
N ASP A 395 -10.45 1.60 0.69
CA ASP A 395 -11.41 1.90 -0.37
C ASP A 395 -10.85 1.53 -1.75
N LEU A 396 -9.55 1.81 -2.02
CA LEU A 396 -8.89 1.48 -3.28
C LEU A 396 -8.86 -0.04 -3.53
N ALA A 397 -8.55 -0.85 -2.51
CA ALA A 397 -8.51 -2.31 -2.64
C ALA A 397 -9.86 -2.90 -3.07
N VAL A 398 -10.97 -2.37 -2.51
CA VAL A 398 -12.33 -2.79 -2.88
C VAL A 398 -12.71 -2.23 -4.25
N ALA A 399 -12.41 -0.95 -4.51
CA ALA A 399 -12.71 -0.27 -5.77
C ALA A 399 -12.12 -0.99 -6.99
N THR A 400 -10.84 -1.33 -6.90
CA THR A 400 -10.09 -1.98 -7.99
C THR A 400 -10.29 -3.48 -8.05
N ARG A 401 -10.97 -4.06 -7.05
CA ARG A 401 -11.12 -5.52 -6.90
C ARG A 401 -9.76 -6.24 -6.89
N ALA A 402 -8.74 -5.59 -6.32
CA ALA A 402 -7.37 -6.12 -6.28
C ALA A 402 -7.28 -7.49 -5.58
N GLY A 403 -8.20 -7.78 -4.68
CA GLY A 403 -8.31 -9.05 -3.97
C GLY A 403 -7.33 -9.21 -2.81
N GLN A 404 -6.37 -8.28 -2.65
CA GLN A 404 -5.36 -8.32 -1.59
C GLN A 404 -5.09 -6.94 -1.02
N ILE A 405 -4.76 -6.89 0.29
CA ILE A 405 -4.28 -5.69 0.97
C ILE A 405 -3.17 -6.06 1.96
N LYS A 406 -2.10 -5.27 1.98
CA LYS A 406 -1.00 -5.33 2.95
C LYS A 406 -1.02 -4.04 3.75
N THR A 407 -1.44 -4.09 5.03
CA THR A 407 -1.63 -2.87 5.83
C THR A 407 -1.15 -3.00 7.27
N GLY A 408 -0.11 -3.81 7.48
CA GLY A 408 0.53 -3.99 8.77
C GLY A 408 -0.19 -5.00 9.67
N SER A 409 0.08 -4.89 10.97
CA SER A 409 -0.43 -5.81 11.98
C SER A 409 -1.81 -5.42 12.51
N LEU A 410 -2.26 -6.13 13.52
CA LEU A 410 -3.57 -6.02 14.19
C LEU A 410 -3.51 -5.09 15.42
N CYS A 411 -2.46 -4.32 15.53
CA CYS A 411 -2.29 -3.24 16.52
C CYS A 411 -1.74 -1.98 15.84
N ARG A 412 -1.61 -0.87 16.59
CA ARG A 412 -1.32 0.48 16.11
C ARG A 412 -2.49 1.07 15.29
N SER A 413 -3.02 2.19 15.78
CA SER A 413 -4.30 2.75 15.30
C SER A 413 -4.31 3.06 13.80
N GLU A 414 -3.19 3.51 13.25
CA GLU A 414 -3.05 3.83 11.82
C GLU A 414 -3.14 2.58 10.92
N ARG A 415 -2.81 1.39 11.43
CA ARG A 415 -2.98 0.11 10.73
C ARG A 415 -4.42 -0.37 10.87
N VAL A 416 -4.90 -0.43 12.11
CA VAL A 416 -6.26 -0.89 12.45
C VAL A 416 -7.34 -0.01 11.80
N ALA A 417 -7.07 1.28 11.55
CA ALA A 417 -8.00 2.16 10.84
C ALA A 417 -8.41 1.60 9.46
N LYS A 418 -7.46 1.02 8.69
CA LYS A 418 -7.73 0.42 7.38
C LYS A 418 -8.58 -0.84 7.49
N TYR A 419 -8.28 -1.71 8.46
CA TYR A 419 -9.10 -2.89 8.76
C TYR A 419 -10.53 -2.50 9.18
N ASN A 420 -10.68 -1.53 10.07
CA ASN A 420 -11.96 -1.01 10.50
C ASN A 420 -12.76 -0.37 9.33
N ARG A 421 -12.06 0.27 8.37
CA ARG A 421 -12.70 0.78 7.15
C ARG A 421 -13.25 -0.37 6.29
N LEU A 422 -12.51 -1.45 6.12
CA LEU A 422 -12.96 -2.64 5.38
C LEU A 422 -14.17 -3.32 6.06
N LEU A 423 -14.22 -3.39 7.39
CA LEU A 423 -15.40 -3.87 8.11
C LEU A 423 -16.64 -3.00 7.82
N ARG A 424 -16.50 -1.67 7.81
CA ARG A 424 -17.61 -0.76 7.45
C ARG A 424 -18.04 -0.96 6.01
N ILE A 425 -17.10 -1.15 5.08
CA ILE A 425 -17.42 -1.45 3.67
C ILE A 425 -18.17 -2.78 3.56
N GLU A 426 -17.76 -3.81 4.32
CA GLU A 426 -18.47 -5.10 4.36
C GLU A 426 -19.90 -4.92 4.86
N ASP A 427 -20.13 -4.15 5.93
CA ASP A 427 -21.46 -3.82 6.43
C ASP A 427 -22.30 -3.01 5.41
N GLU A 428 -21.71 -2.02 4.73
CA GLU A 428 -22.37 -1.24 3.68
C GLU A 428 -22.79 -2.10 2.47
N LEU A 429 -22.02 -3.12 2.15
CA LEU A 429 -22.31 -4.06 1.05
C LEU A 429 -23.35 -5.11 1.44
N GLY A 430 -23.38 -5.53 2.71
CA GLY A 430 -24.26 -6.60 3.19
C GLY A 430 -24.07 -7.90 2.40
N ASP A 431 -25.15 -8.53 1.97
CA ASP A 431 -25.13 -9.81 1.23
C ASP A 431 -24.40 -9.74 -0.14
N ARG A 432 -24.07 -8.55 -0.61
CA ARG A 432 -23.27 -8.36 -1.84
C ARG A 432 -21.77 -8.41 -1.61
N ALA A 433 -21.31 -8.38 -0.36
CA ALA A 433 -19.92 -8.50 -0.01
C ALA A 433 -19.37 -9.88 -0.41
N VAL A 434 -18.23 -9.90 -1.09
CA VAL A 434 -17.53 -11.13 -1.47
C VAL A 434 -16.14 -11.06 -0.88
N TYR A 435 -15.77 -12.03 -0.07
CA TYR A 435 -14.40 -12.13 0.42
C TYR A 435 -13.54 -12.87 -0.61
N ALA A 436 -12.38 -12.31 -0.92
CA ALA A 436 -11.52 -12.84 -1.97
C ALA A 436 -10.95 -14.23 -1.66
N GLY A 437 -10.68 -14.54 -0.38
CA GLY A 437 -10.22 -15.85 0.06
C GLY A 437 -9.04 -16.37 -0.75
N THR A 438 -9.00 -17.67 -1.00
CA THR A 438 -7.95 -18.31 -1.81
C THR A 438 -7.88 -17.80 -3.25
N VAL A 439 -9.00 -17.33 -3.82
CA VAL A 439 -9.04 -16.77 -5.18
C VAL A 439 -8.24 -15.47 -5.27
N GLY A 440 -8.13 -14.73 -4.17
CA GLY A 440 -7.29 -13.54 -4.07
C GLY A 440 -5.79 -13.80 -4.22
N MET A 441 -5.29 -15.00 -3.89
CA MET A 441 -3.86 -15.26 -3.62
C MET A 441 -3.02 -15.82 -4.79
N GLY A 442 -3.48 -15.84 -6.00
CA GLY A 442 -2.63 -16.26 -7.11
C GLY A 442 -2.91 -17.65 -7.67
N PRO A 443 -2.07 -18.16 -8.61
CA PRO A 443 -2.36 -19.42 -9.28
C PRO A 443 -2.41 -20.58 -8.29
N LYS A 444 -3.40 -21.42 -8.47
CA LYS A 444 -3.47 -22.74 -7.82
C LYS A 444 -2.66 -23.71 -8.64
#